data_cf4df047d493c693c04b9d57da414f18
#
_entry.id   cf4df047d493c693c04b9d57da414f18
#
_cell.length_a   1.000
_cell.length_b   1.000
_cell.length_c   1.000
_cell.angle_alpha   90.00
_cell.angle_beta   90.00
_cell.angle_gamma   90.00
#
_symmetry.space_group_name_H-M   'P 1'
#
loop_
_entity.id
_entity.type
_entity.pdbx_description
1 polymer ?
#
loop_
_entity_poly.entity_id
_entity_poly.type
_entity_poly.pdbx_seq_one_letter_code
_entity_poly.pdbx_strand_id
1 'polypeptide(L)'
;ITDQTYNFIFWAQNENCGAYDVSELKTVKINYDVLAANGNSDVFDAYYATKKIAVSGSIKETVTLYRPFAQLNFGSSKMQSLFGDVTVEETLIKVSGLATTFNTVEGIGQDAAAESVAFKANGIISSEPLKVDGVEYTWITMDYMLMEGIQSMVEVLASFDVAGVDNPVEHAIANVPLKKNFRTNILGELFTSGAALTVVIDPTFQKPDNGFTVGVPEEPAYNDETKTYSIKTAGNVLWLAIQEKDFAAGKTISFDADIDMM
;
A
#
# COMPACT_ATOMS: atom_id res chain seq x y z
N ILE A 1 20.08 21.80 20.24
CA ILE A 1 20.00 20.34 20.35
C ILE A 1 21.40 19.89 20.67
N THR A 2 21.57 19.36 21.88
CA THR A 2 22.85 18.83 22.37
C THR A 2 22.95 17.35 22.06
N ASP A 3 24.16 16.79 22.03
CA ASP A 3 24.48 15.39 21.73
C ASP A 3 23.54 14.38 22.43
N GLN A 4 22.46 14.03 21.77
CA GLN A 4 21.43 13.11 22.29
C GLN A 4 20.94 12.17 21.20
N THR A 5 20.48 11.01 21.62
CA THR A 5 19.81 10.05 20.73
C THR A 5 18.31 10.23 20.83
N TYR A 6 17.68 10.40 19.68
CA TYR A 6 16.23 10.55 19.57
C TYR A 6 15.63 9.34 18.86
N ASN A 7 14.41 8.99 19.24
CA ASN A 7 13.58 8.07 18.49
C ASN A 7 12.74 8.88 17.49
N PHE A 8 13.00 8.71 16.22
CA PHE A 8 12.20 9.30 15.16
C PHE A 8 11.16 8.29 14.69
N ILE A 9 9.92 8.74 14.55
CA ILE A 9 8.83 8.00 13.98
C ILE A 9 8.45 8.69 12.69
N PHE A 10 8.35 7.91 11.61
CA PHE A 10 7.96 8.36 10.29
C PHE A 10 6.68 7.63 9.90
N TRP A 11 5.73 8.38 9.37
CA TRP A 11 4.50 7.88 8.81
C TRP A 11 4.21 8.60 7.51
N ALA A 12 3.84 7.84 6.47
CA ALA A 12 3.42 8.37 5.18
C ALA A 12 2.12 7.68 4.75
N GLN A 13 1.17 8.47 4.31
CA GLN A 13 -0.13 8.02 3.80
C GLN A 13 -0.63 8.98 2.73
N ASN A 14 -1.60 8.55 1.93
CA ASN A 14 -2.31 9.46 1.04
C ASN A 14 -3.06 10.51 1.87
N GLU A 15 -3.04 11.77 1.45
CA GLU A 15 -3.73 12.87 2.16
C GLU A 15 -5.24 12.69 2.24
N ASN A 16 -5.83 11.96 1.29
CA ASN A 16 -7.26 11.68 1.21
C ASN A 16 -7.66 10.37 1.92
N CYS A 17 -6.73 9.69 2.59
CA CYS A 17 -6.98 8.39 3.21
C CYS A 17 -8.12 8.43 4.22
N GLY A 18 -8.08 9.36 5.19
CA GLY A 18 -9.11 9.51 6.23
C GLY A 18 -9.30 8.30 7.17
N ALA A 19 -8.64 7.18 6.90
CA ALA A 19 -8.78 5.95 7.68
C ALA A 19 -7.80 5.82 8.85
N TYR A 20 -6.76 6.67 8.92
CA TYR A 20 -5.71 6.56 9.94
C TYR A 20 -5.65 7.83 10.79
N ASP A 21 -5.89 7.65 12.11
CA ASP A 21 -5.68 8.71 13.09
C ASP A 21 -4.23 8.69 13.55
N VAL A 22 -3.47 9.68 13.09
CA VAL A 22 -2.04 9.89 13.37
C VAL A 22 -1.78 11.00 14.38
N SER A 23 -2.79 11.47 15.09
CA SER A 23 -2.66 12.47 16.14
C SER A 23 -1.69 12.03 17.24
N GLU A 24 -1.61 10.73 17.49
CA GLU A 24 -0.69 10.04 18.37
C GLU A 24 0.20 9.08 17.55
N LEU A 25 1.30 9.56 16.97
CA LEU A 25 2.16 8.74 16.09
C LEU A 25 2.73 7.46 16.73
N LYS A 26 2.76 7.36 18.06
CA LYS A 26 3.16 6.10 18.74
C LYS A 26 2.12 5.01 18.61
N THR A 27 0.84 5.41 18.47
CA THR A 27 -0.29 4.49 18.39
C THR A 27 -1.26 5.02 17.32
N VAL A 28 -1.07 4.59 16.10
CA VAL A 28 -1.96 4.96 14.98
C VAL A 28 -3.23 4.12 15.06
N LYS A 29 -4.40 4.77 15.08
CA LYS A 29 -5.70 4.08 15.11
C LYS A 29 -6.25 3.90 13.70
N ILE A 30 -6.87 2.75 13.47
CA ILE A 30 -7.46 2.38 12.19
C ILE A 30 -8.98 2.57 12.26
N ASN A 31 -9.51 3.40 11.40
CA ASN A 31 -10.96 3.55 11.22
C ASN A 31 -11.44 2.61 10.11
N TYR A 32 -11.88 1.43 10.50
CA TYR A 32 -12.40 0.44 9.56
C TYR A 32 -13.73 0.85 8.91
N ASP A 33 -14.51 1.74 9.51
CA ASP A 33 -15.75 2.25 8.86
C ASP A 33 -15.42 2.99 7.56
N VAL A 34 -14.28 3.68 7.52
CA VAL A 34 -13.79 4.35 6.29
C VAL A 34 -13.08 3.39 5.37
N LEU A 35 -12.14 2.61 5.89
CA LEU A 35 -11.30 1.72 5.10
C LEU A 35 -12.12 0.60 4.45
N ALA A 36 -12.97 -0.06 5.23
CA ALA A 36 -13.74 -1.21 4.77
C ALA A 36 -14.92 -0.83 3.85
N ALA A 37 -15.45 0.38 3.96
CA ALA A 37 -16.50 0.87 3.05
C ALA A 37 -15.99 1.20 1.64
N ASN A 38 -14.67 1.26 1.43
CA ASN A 38 -14.04 1.66 0.18
C ASN A 38 -12.92 0.69 -0.22
N GLY A 39 -13.23 -0.60 -0.25
CA GLY A 39 -12.30 -1.64 -0.72
C GLY A 39 -11.77 -1.37 -2.14
N ASN A 40 -10.79 -2.14 -2.56
CA ASN A 40 -10.13 -2.01 -3.88
C ASN A 40 -9.41 -0.66 -4.09
N SER A 41 -8.92 -0.01 -3.04
CA SER A 41 -8.36 1.35 -3.14
C SER A 41 -6.94 1.45 -2.59
N ASP A 42 -6.00 1.91 -3.41
CA ASP A 42 -4.61 2.22 -3.02
C ASP A 42 -4.50 3.48 -2.14
N VAL A 43 -5.57 4.25 -2.00
CA VAL A 43 -5.63 5.40 -1.07
C VAL A 43 -5.30 4.98 0.37
N PHE A 44 -5.54 3.72 0.72
CA PHE A 44 -5.25 3.17 2.04
C PHE A 44 -3.85 2.56 2.19
N ASP A 45 -2.99 2.65 1.18
CA ASP A 45 -1.60 2.29 1.36
C ASP A 45 -0.89 3.30 2.28
N ALA A 46 -0.14 2.78 3.23
CA ALA A 46 0.61 3.62 4.16
C ALA A 46 1.94 2.97 4.54
N TYR A 47 2.86 3.81 4.98
CA TYR A 47 4.22 3.41 5.28
C TYR A 47 4.68 3.99 6.60
N TYR A 48 5.53 3.27 7.32
CA TYR A 48 6.12 3.74 8.55
C TYR A 48 7.58 3.30 8.69
N ALA A 49 8.31 4.01 9.52
CA ALA A 49 9.56 3.56 10.08
C ALA A 49 9.77 4.17 11.47
N THR A 50 10.53 3.48 12.30
CA THR A 50 11.08 4.03 13.55
C THR A 50 12.59 3.86 13.52
N LYS A 51 13.32 4.95 13.78
CA LYS A 51 14.78 4.94 13.76
C LYS A 51 15.34 5.73 14.93
N LYS A 52 16.32 5.15 15.63
CA LYS A 52 17.13 5.86 16.62
C LYS A 52 18.26 6.58 15.91
N ILE A 53 18.37 7.89 16.12
CA ILE A 53 19.39 8.72 15.50
C ILE A 53 20.09 9.54 16.59
N ALA A 54 21.42 9.41 16.65
CA ALA A 54 22.26 10.25 17.48
C ALA A 54 22.46 11.61 16.78
N VAL A 55 22.08 12.68 17.44
CA VAL A 55 22.15 14.04 16.89
C VAL A 55 23.26 14.81 17.59
N SER A 56 24.37 15.07 16.90
CA SER A 56 25.51 15.83 17.38
C SER A 56 25.85 17.02 16.48
N GLY A 57 24.93 17.42 15.61
CA GLY A 57 25.10 18.51 14.64
C GLY A 57 24.15 18.34 13.45
N SER A 58 24.56 18.82 12.28
CA SER A 58 23.83 18.52 11.03
C SER A 58 24.01 17.05 10.67
N ILE A 59 22.90 16.36 10.46
CA ILE A 59 22.89 14.95 10.08
C ILE A 59 22.13 14.79 8.77
N LYS A 60 22.57 13.84 7.95
CA LYS A 60 21.86 13.37 6.77
C LYS A 60 21.69 11.86 6.92
N GLU A 61 20.45 11.42 6.97
CA GLU A 61 20.11 10.02 7.18
C GLU A 61 19.10 9.56 6.14
N THR A 62 19.28 8.34 5.66
CA THR A 62 18.29 7.67 4.83
C THR A 62 17.41 6.79 5.71
N VAL A 63 16.11 6.89 5.53
CA VAL A 63 15.13 6.08 6.24
C VAL A 63 14.29 5.34 5.20
N THR A 64 14.28 4.01 5.29
CA THR A 64 13.39 3.18 4.48
C THR A 64 12.09 2.98 5.23
N LEU A 65 10.98 3.28 4.58
CA LEU A 65 9.64 3.05 5.11
C LEU A 65 9.12 1.69 4.63
N TYR A 66 8.30 1.04 5.47
CA TYR A 66 7.68 -0.25 5.20
C TYR A 66 6.19 -0.17 5.48
N ARG A 67 5.39 -0.98 4.81
CA ARG A 67 3.95 -1.05 5.06
C ARG A 67 3.67 -1.68 6.43
N PRO A 68 2.83 -1.06 7.27
CA PRO A 68 2.36 -1.68 8.52
C PRO A 68 1.34 -2.78 8.25
N PHE A 69 0.70 -2.77 7.08
CA PHE A 69 -0.38 -3.63 6.66
C PHE A 69 0.10 -4.86 5.88
N ALA A 70 -0.71 -5.92 5.91
CA ALA A 70 -0.77 -6.90 4.83
C ALA A 70 -1.75 -6.41 3.76
N GLN A 71 -1.60 -6.90 2.53
CA GLN A 71 -2.61 -6.74 1.48
C GLN A 71 -3.20 -8.13 1.17
N LEU A 72 -4.51 -8.25 1.23
CA LEU A 72 -5.24 -9.45 0.80
C LEU A 72 -5.82 -9.21 -0.58
N ASN A 73 -5.52 -10.11 -1.50
CA ASN A 73 -6.00 -10.06 -2.88
C ASN A 73 -6.76 -11.32 -3.24
N PHE A 74 -7.79 -11.16 -4.06
CA PHE A 74 -8.42 -12.27 -4.77
C PHE A 74 -8.15 -12.14 -6.26
N GLY A 75 -7.73 -13.25 -6.89
CA GLY A 75 -7.47 -13.32 -8.33
C GLY A 75 -8.16 -14.51 -8.96
N SER A 76 -8.91 -14.27 -10.04
CA SER A 76 -9.56 -15.34 -10.80
C SER A 76 -8.82 -15.66 -12.09
N SER A 77 -8.53 -16.94 -12.31
CA SER A 77 -7.94 -17.42 -13.55
C SER A 77 -8.95 -17.44 -14.72
N LYS A 78 -10.25 -17.40 -14.38
CA LYS A 78 -11.34 -17.35 -15.36
C LYS A 78 -12.49 -16.50 -14.85
N MET A 79 -13.06 -15.69 -15.74
CA MET A 79 -14.27 -14.91 -15.51
C MET A 79 -15.46 -15.62 -16.18
N GLN A 80 -15.63 -16.89 -15.85
CA GLN A 80 -16.70 -17.74 -16.39
C GLN A 80 -17.29 -18.60 -15.28
N SER A 81 -18.59 -18.81 -15.36
CA SER A 81 -19.35 -19.79 -14.57
C SER A 81 -19.93 -20.86 -15.47
N LEU A 82 -20.66 -21.81 -14.89
CA LEU A 82 -21.42 -22.79 -15.67
C LEU A 82 -22.48 -22.19 -16.61
N PHE A 83 -22.85 -20.92 -16.38
CA PHE A 83 -23.91 -20.19 -17.08
C PHE A 83 -23.38 -19.17 -18.09
N GLY A 84 -22.06 -19.01 -18.22
CA GLY A 84 -21.43 -18.05 -19.15
C GLY A 84 -20.45 -17.09 -18.47
N ASP A 85 -20.20 -15.96 -19.14
CA ASP A 85 -19.28 -14.94 -18.65
C ASP A 85 -19.80 -14.27 -17.37
N VAL A 86 -18.87 -13.97 -16.46
CA VAL A 86 -19.15 -13.38 -15.15
C VAL A 86 -18.85 -11.89 -15.17
N THR A 87 -19.80 -11.10 -14.70
CA THR A 87 -19.62 -9.69 -14.35
C THR A 87 -19.88 -9.54 -12.85
N VAL A 88 -18.85 -9.17 -12.08
CA VAL A 88 -18.97 -8.92 -10.64
C VAL A 88 -19.51 -7.53 -10.43
N GLU A 89 -20.60 -7.38 -9.67
CA GLU A 89 -21.24 -6.10 -9.35
C GLU A 89 -20.77 -5.56 -8.01
N GLU A 90 -20.65 -6.44 -7.01
CA GLU A 90 -20.16 -6.08 -5.67
C GLU A 90 -19.27 -7.20 -5.12
N THR A 91 -18.29 -6.80 -4.33
CA THR A 91 -17.45 -7.72 -3.55
C THR A 91 -17.56 -7.39 -2.07
N LEU A 92 -17.64 -8.41 -1.23
CA LEU A 92 -17.69 -8.30 0.22
C LEU A 92 -16.72 -9.30 0.84
N ILE A 93 -15.62 -8.80 1.42
CA ILE A 93 -14.60 -9.64 2.06
C ILE A 93 -14.67 -9.43 3.57
N LYS A 94 -15.22 -10.41 4.30
CA LYS A 94 -15.28 -10.39 5.76
C LYS A 94 -14.07 -11.09 6.33
N VAL A 95 -13.37 -10.41 7.23
CA VAL A 95 -12.15 -10.91 7.88
C VAL A 95 -12.24 -10.73 9.38
N SER A 96 -11.97 -11.79 10.14
CA SER A 96 -11.91 -11.77 11.61
C SER A 96 -10.46 -11.66 12.09
N GLY A 97 -10.27 -11.17 13.34
CA GLY A 97 -8.95 -11.13 13.98
C GLY A 97 -8.02 -10.03 13.48
N LEU A 98 -8.57 -8.94 12.95
CA LEU A 98 -7.80 -7.75 12.58
C LEU A 98 -7.55 -6.86 13.80
N ALA A 99 -6.41 -6.15 13.82
CA ALA A 99 -6.07 -5.18 14.84
C ALA A 99 -6.67 -3.80 14.51
N THR A 100 -6.97 -3.00 15.55
CA THR A 100 -7.53 -1.64 15.40
C THR A 100 -6.51 -0.55 15.65
N THR A 101 -5.35 -0.89 16.22
CA THR A 101 -4.26 0.07 16.48
C THR A 101 -2.92 -0.48 16.00
N PHE A 102 -2.04 0.41 15.56
CA PHE A 102 -0.68 0.08 15.19
C PHE A 102 0.32 0.78 16.11
N ASN A 103 1.07 0.02 16.89
CA ASN A 103 2.18 0.52 17.70
C ASN A 103 3.40 0.73 16.81
N THR A 104 3.70 1.97 16.48
CA THR A 104 4.81 2.31 15.57
C THR A 104 6.18 2.05 16.18
N VAL A 105 6.31 2.09 17.51
CA VAL A 105 7.59 1.86 18.20
C VAL A 105 7.98 0.39 18.15
N GLU A 106 7.01 -0.49 18.38
CA GLU A 106 7.21 -1.95 18.35
C GLU A 106 7.02 -2.52 16.94
N GLY A 107 6.32 -1.77 16.07
CA GLY A 107 6.05 -2.17 14.70
C GLY A 107 5.02 -3.29 14.57
N ILE A 108 4.05 -3.35 15.46
CA ILE A 108 3.02 -4.39 15.54
C ILE A 108 1.62 -3.82 15.63
N GLY A 109 0.65 -4.57 15.11
CA GLY A 109 -0.77 -4.32 15.36
C GLY A 109 -1.18 -4.80 16.76
N GLN A 110 -2.12 -4.09 17.37
CA GLN A 110 -2.64 -4.34 18.72
C GLN A 110 -4.14 -4.07 18.75
N ASP A 111 -4.80 -4.48 19.82
CA ASP A 111 -6.23 -4.25 20.08
C ASP A 111 -7.11 -4.87 18.97
N ALA A 112 -7.35 -6.17 19.07
CA ALA A 112 -8.19 -6.87 18.10
C ALA A 112 -9.58 -6.22 17.96
N ALA A 113 -10.06 -6.16 16.73
CA ALA A 113 -11.43 -5.79 16.46
C ALA A 113 -12.40 -6.80 17.12
N ALA A 114 -13.43 -6.30 17.79
CA ALA A 114 -14.40 -7.14 18.50
C ALA A 114 -15.20 -8.05 17.55
N GLU A 115 -15.36 -7.59 16.30
CA GLU A 115 -16.12 -8.30 15.26
C GLU A 115 -15.31 -8.38 13.97
N SER A 116 -15.76 -9.20 13.03
CA SER A 116 -15.15 -9.27 11.70
C SER A 116 -15.39 -7.96 10.94
N VAL A 117 -14.35 -7.51 10.26
CA VAL A 117 -14.39 -6.34 9.38
C VAL A 117 -14.87 -6.77 7.99
N ALA A 118 -15.79 -6.02 7.39
CA ALA A 118 -16.38 -6.33 6.09
C ALA A 118 -15.93 -5.30 5.04
N PHE A 119 -14.94 -5.63 4.25
CA PHE A 119 -14.44 -4.80 3.15
C PHE A 119 -15.38 -4.92 1.97
N LYS A 120 -15.84 -3.78 1.47
CA LYS A 120 -16.84 -3.69 0.42
C LYS A 120 -16.33 -2.86 -0.75
N ALA A 121 -16.54 -3.36 -1.98
CA ALA A 121 -16.25 -2.61 -3.18
C ALA A 121 -17.27 -2.89 -4.29
N ASN A 122 -17.45 -1.92 -5.19
CA ASN A 122 -18.27 -2.09 -6.39
C ASN A 122 -17.39 -2.61 -7.55
N GLY A 123 -17.80 -3.71 -8.16
CA GLY A 123 -17.07 -4.33 -9.26
C GLY A 123 -15.73 -4.93 -8.83
N ILE A 124 -14.81 -4.97 -9.78
CA ILE A 124 -13.46 -5.52 -9.61
C ILE A 124 -12.41 -4.44 -9.88
N ILE A 125 -11.15 -4.73 -9.56
CA ILE A 125 -10.02 -3.89 -9.96
C ILE A 125 -9.87 -4.00 -11.49
N SER A 126 -10.09 -2.91 -12.19
CA SER A 126 -10.39 -2.93 -13.63
C SER A 126 -9.18 -2.75 -14.55
N SER A 127 -8.03 -2.33 -14.05
CA SER A 127 -7.01 -1.77 -14.93
C SER A 127 -5.85 -2.70 -15.24
N GLU A 128 -5.47 -3.59 -14.31
CA GLU A 128 -4.30 -4.44 -14.51
C GLU A 128 -4.50 -5.85 -13.93
N PRO A 129 -3.91 -6.88 -14.57
CA PRO A 129 -3.98 -8.23 -14.03
C PRO A 129 -3.13 -8.36 -12.76
N LEU A 130 -3.61 -9.16 -11.80
CA LEU A 130 -2.80 -9.61 -10.68
C LEU A 130 -1.77 -10.61 -11.20
N LYS A 131 -0.48 -10.29 -11.09
CA LYS A 131 0.61 -11.18 -11.52
C LYS A 131 1.21 -11.87 -10.31
N VAL A 132 1.16 -13.20 -10.32
CA VAL A 132 1.74 -14.05 -9.27
C VAL A 132 2.56 -15.15 -9.92
N ASP A 133 3.85 -15.24 -9.60
CA ASP A 133 4.79 -16.23 -10.15
C ASP A 133 4.79 -16.33 -11.69
N GLY A 134 4.57 -15.20 -12.37
CA GLY A 134 4.53 -15.10 -13.82
C GLY A 134 3.19 -15.50 -14.47
N VAL A 135 2.18 -15.84 -13.67
CA VAL A 135 0.82 -16.10 -14.12
C VAL A 135 -0.06 -14.87 -13.91
N GLU A 136 -0.88 -14.55 -14.88
CA GLU A 136 -1.84 -13.44 -14.83
C GLU A 136 -3.23 -13.94 -14.42
N TYR A 137 -3.84 -13.23 -13.46
CA TYR A 137 -5.19 -13.45 -12.97
C TYR A 137 -6.00 -12.18 -13.12
N THR A 138 -7.30 -12.30 -13.39
CA THR A 138 -8.20 -11.14 -13.23
C THR A 138 -8.21 -10.72 -11.76
N TRP A 139 -7.78 -9.50 -11.47
CA TRP A 139 -7.68 -8.99 -10.10
C TRP A 139 -9.07 -8.58 -9.60
N ILE A 140 -9.60 -9.33 -8.65
CA ILE A 140 -10.97 -9.14 -8.16
C ILE A 140 -11.01 -8.15 -7.02
N THR A 141 -10.22 -8.38 -5.96
CA THR A 141 -10.18 -7.47 -4.79
C THR A 141 -8.77 -7.21 -4.32
N MET A 142 -8.60 -6.09 -3.63
CA MET A 142 -7.39 -5.67 -2.95
C MET A 142 -7.76 -4.89 -1.68
N ASP A 143 -7.39 -5.41 -0.52
CA ASP A 143 -7.73 -4.78 0.75
C ASP A 143 -6.52 -4.75 1.69
N TYR A 144 -6.32 -3.60 2.36
CA TYR A 144 -5.25 -3.42 3.34
C TYR A 144 -5.72 -3.80 4.73
N MET A 145 -4.99 -4.64 5.42
CA MET A 145 -5.38 -5.26 6.68
C MET A 145 -4.29 -5.16 7.72
N LEU A 146 -4.64 -4.66 8.91
CA LEU A 146 -3.76 -4.68 10.06
C LEU A 146 -4.05 -5.93 10.88
N MET A 147 -3.06 -6.82 11.05
CA MET A 147 -3.16 -7.99 11.91
C MET A 147 -2.54 -7.75 13.27
N GLU A 148 -2.93 -8.51 14.28
CA GLU A 148 -2.21 -8.52 15.55
C GLU A 148 -0.78 -9.04 15.38
N GLY A 149 0.17 -8.40 16.06
CA GLY A 149 1.58 -8.70 15.91
C GLY A 149 2.14 -8.34 14.53
N ILE A 150 2.99 -9.18 13.98
CA ILE A 150 3.63 -9.03 12.67
C ILE A 150 3.07 -9.98 11.61
N GLN A 151 2.40 -11.04 12.06
CA GLN A 151 1.71 -12.02 11.23
C GLN A 151 0.62 -12.72 12.05
N SER A 152 -0.47 -13.10 11.41
CA SER A 152 -1.54 -13.90 12.01
C SER A 152 -2.23 -14.77 10.97
N MET A 153 -2.98 -15.77 11.44
CA MET A 153 -3.92 -16.52 10.63
C MET A 153 -5.32 -15.97 10.87
N VAL A 154 -6.03 -15.67 9.80
CA VAL A 154 -7.38 -15.09 9.86
C VAL A 154 -8.40 -15.99 9.17
N GLU A 155 -9.68 -15.83 9.55
CA GLU A 155 -10.79 -16.43 8.84
C GLU A 155 -11.33 -15.42 7.83
N VAL A 156 -11.52 -15.86 6.59
CA VAL A 156 -12.00 -15.03 5.48
C VAL A 156 -13.27 -15.63 4.91
N LEU A 157 -14.32 -14.82 4.80
CA LEU A 157 -15.50 -15.11 4.01
C LEU A 157 -15.57 -14.11 2.86
N ALA A 158 -15.34 -14.58 1.64
CA ALA A 158 -15.45 -13.78 0.43
C ALA A 158 -16.80 -14.03 -0.22
N SER A 159 -17.51 -12.97 -0.59
CA SER A 159 -18.81 -13.01 -1.26
C SER A 159 -18.77 -12.09 -2.47
N PHE A 160 -19.18 -12.59 -3.62
CA PHE A 160 -19.15 -11.90 -4.90
C PHE A 160 -20.55 -11.88 -5.51
N ASP A 161 -21.15 -10.70 -5.59
CA ASP A 161 -22.40 -10.52 -6.31
C ASP A 161 -22.13 -10.49 -7.81
N VAL A 162 -22.80 -11.37 -8.53
CA VAL A 162 -22.61 -11.57 -9.98
C VAL A 162 -23.88 -11.18 -10.70
N ALA A 163 -23.75 -10.39 -11.76
CA ALA A 163 -24.88 -9.94 -12.57
C ALA A 163 -25.72 -11.12 -13.08
N GLY A 164 -27.03 -11.04 -12.82
CA GLY A 164 -27.99 -12.05 -13.25
C GLY A 164 -28.00 -13.35 -12.43
N VAL A 165 -27.33 -13.36 -11.27
CA VAL A 165 -27.32 -14.48 -10.31
C VAL A 165 -27.98 -14.08 -9.02
N ASP A 166 -29.01 -14.79 -8.55
CA ASP A 166 -29.80 -14.42 -7.39
C ASP A 166 -29.05 -14.49 -6.04
N ASN A 167 -28.03 -15.36 -5.95
CA ASN A 167 -27.25 -15.55 -4.74
C ASN A 167 -25.76 -15.28 -5.04
N PRO A 168 -25.04 -14.62 -4.11
CA PRO A 168 -23.62 -14.38 -4.27
C PRO A 168 -22.82 -15.70 -4.33
N VAL A 169 -21.71 -15.65 -5.01
CA VAL A 169 -20.71 -16.73 -4.97
C VAL A 169 -19.87 -16.55 -3.70
N GLU A 170 -19.89 -17.54 -2.82
CA GLU A 170 -19.21 -17.46 -1.54
C GLU A 170 -18.07 -18.45 -1.38
N HIS A 171 -16.98 -18.01 -0.75
CA HIS A 171 -15.84 -18.83 -0.36
C HIS A 171 -15.50 -18.57 1.10
N ALA A 172 -15.63 -19.60 1.95
CA ALA A 172 -15.14 -19.58 3.31
C ALA A 172 -13.75 -20.22 3.37
N ILE A 173 -12.75 -19.45 3.80
CA ILE A 173 -11.34 -19.85 3.78
C ILE A 173 -10.79 -19.67 5.18
N ALA A 174 -10.44 -20.78 5.81
CA ALA A 174 -9.86 -20.80 7.15
C ALA A 174 -8.33 -20.66 7.08
N ASN A 175 -7.76 -20.12 8.16
CA ASN A 175 -6.31 -20.03 8.36
C ASN A 175 -5.57 -19.32 7.21
N VAL A 176 -6.12 -18.21 6.73
CA VAL A 176 -5.46 -17.38 5.72
C VAL A 176 -4.29 -16.62 6.38
N PRO A 177 -3.05 -16.86 5.94
CA PRO A 177 -1.89 -16.20 6.54
C PRO A 177 -1.81 -14.75 6.08
N LEU A 178 -1.82 -13.81 7.02
CA LEU A 178 -1.51 -12.40 6.79
C LEU A 178 -0.18 -12.06 7.44
N LYS A 179 0.67 -11.33 6.73
CA LYS A 179 1.97 -10.87 7.22
C LYS A 179 2.20 -9.43 6.85
N LYS A 180 2.64 -8.63 7.82
CA LYS A 180 2.99 -7.23 7.62
C LYS A 180 3.98 -7.07 6.47
N ASN A 181 3.69 -6.12 5.58
CA ASN A 181 4.51 -5.80 4.40
C ASN A 181 4.60 -6.95 3.37
N PHE A 182 3.58 -7.82 3.33
CA PHE A 182 3.43 -8.89 2.34
C PHE A 182 2.05 -8.84 1.70
N ARG A 183 1.96 -9.35 0.47
CA ARG A 183 0.70 -9.69 -0.17
C ARG A 183 0.33 -11.12 0.15
N THR A 184 -0.94 -11.36 0.44
CA THR A 184 -1.54 -12.70 0.45
C THR A 184 -2.52 -12.76 -0.70
N ASN A 185 -2.27 -13.64 -1.65
CA ASN A 185 -3.09 -13.79 -2.84
C ASN A 185 -3.89 -15.10 -2.76
N ILE A 186 -5.20 -15.00 -2.85
CA ILE A 186 -6.12 -16.14 -2.96
C ILE A 186 -6.50 -16.27 -4.44
N LEU A 187 -6.08 -17.37 -5.04
CA LEU A 187 -6.09 -17.56 -6.48
C LEU A 187 -6.86 -18.81 -6.86
N GLY A 188 -7.62 -18.76 -7.95
CA GLY A 188 -8.34 -19.92 -8.47
C GLY A 188 -9.42 -19.57 -9.49
N GLU A 189 -10.28 -20.51 -9.82
CA GLU A 189 -11.48 -20.30 -10.65
C GLU A 189 -12.66 -19.90 -9.74
N LEU A 190 -12.66 -18.65 -9.24
CA LEU A 190 -13.55 -18.20 -8.17
C LEU A 190 -15.04 -18.40 -8.45
N PHE A 191 -15.45 -18.46 -9.72
CA PHE A 191 -16.86 -18.49 -10.14
C PHE A 191 -17.32 -19.84 -10.63
N THR A 192 -16.51 -20.89 -10.49
CA THR A 192 -16.90 -22.26 -10.82
C THR A 192 -17.20 -23.06 -9.56
N SER A 193 -18.21 -23.94 -9.61
CA SER A 193 -18.56 -24.80 -8.48
C SER A 193 -17.43 -25.80 -8.19
N GLY A 194 -17.01 -25.86 -6.92
CA GLY A 194 -15.95 -26.77 -6.47
C GLY A 194 -14.53 -26.33 -6.83
N ALA A 195 -14.35 -25.05 -7.07
CA ALA A 195 -13.04 -24.47 -7.37
C ALA A 195 -12.01 -24.76 -6.27
N ALA A 196 -10.85 -25.27 -6.66
CA ALA A 196 -9.69 -25.33 -5.77
C ALA A 196 -9.07 -23.92 -5.67
N LEU A 197 -8.98 -23.39 -4.45
CA LEU A 197 -8.32 -22.12 -4.19
C LEU A 197 -6.91 -22.37 -3.68
N THR A 198 -5.97 -21.56 -4.13
CA THR A 198 -4.57 -21.57 -3.71
C THR A 198 -4.27 -20.28 -2.96
N VAL A 199 -3.63 -20.36 -1.81
CA VAL A 199 -3.17 -19.20 -1.04
C VAL A 199 -1.66 -19.04 -1.24
N VAL A 200 -1.25 -17.90 -1.77
CA VAL A 200 0.17 -17.59 -2.04
C VAL A 200 0.58 -16.33 -1.29
N ILE A 201 1.63 -16.44 -0.48
CA ILE A 201 2.27 -15.30 0.17
C ILE A 201 3.32 -14.73 -0.78
N ASP A 202 3.13 -13.49 -1.19
CA ASP A 202 4.04 -12.80 -2.10
C ASP A 202 4.87 -11.76 -1.35
N PRO A 203 6.20 -11.92 -1.28
CA PRO A 203 7.10 -10.99 -0.63
C PRO A 203 7.38 -9.73 -1.45
N THR A 204 6.77 -9.56 -2.63
CA THR A 204 7.06 -8.41 -3.52
C THR A 204 6.73 -7.07 -2.87
N PHE A 205 5.85 -7.03 -1.90
CA PHE A 205 5.63 -5.87 -1.05
C PHE A 205 6.89 -5.42 -0.27
N GLN A 206 7.85 -6.32 -0.05
CA GLN A 206 9.12 -5.98 0.61
C GLN A 206 10.09 -5.25 -0.32
N LYS A 207 9.96 -5.40 -1.62
CA LYS A 207 10.71 -4.57 -2.55
C LYS A 207 10.11 -3.18 -2.45
N PRO A 208 10.94 -2.12 -2.36
CA PRO A 208 10.42 -0.78 -2.56
C PRO A 208 9.61 -0.82 -3.84
N ASP A 209 8.37 -0.37 -3.74
CA ASP A 209 7.50 -0.31 -4.90
C ASP A 209 8.24 0.53 -5.94
N ASN A 210 8.69 -0.13 -7.02
CA ASN A 210 9.36 0.58 -8.11
C ASN A 210 8.36 1.50 -8.86
N GLY A 211 7.09 1.53 -8.44
CA GLY A 211 6.08 2.51 -8.83
C GLY A 211 6.33 3.89 -8.24
N PHE A 212 6.99 3.98 -7.06
CA PHE A 212 7.69 5.18 -6.66
C PHE A 212 9.07 5.16 -7.31
N THR A 213 9.13 5.45 -8.57
CA THR A 213 10.30 6.06 -9.15
C THR A 213 10.39 7.45 -8.52
N VAL A 214 11.01 7.54 -7.37
CA VAL A 214 11.77 8.75 -7.04
C VAL A 214 12.64 8.91 -8.27
N GLY A 215 12.32 9.86 -9.12
CA GLY A 215 12.95 9.99 -10.42
C GLY A 215 14.46 9.88 -10.26
N VAL A 216 15.13 9.15 -11.13
CA VAL A 216 16.59 9.10 -11.09
C VAL A 216 17.06 10.55 -11.16
N PRO A 217 17.94 11.00 -10.25
CA PRO A 217 18.47 12.35 -10.32
C PRO A 217 19.01 12.61 -11.72
N GLU A 218 18.42 13.57 -12.43
CA GLU A 218 18.75 13.92 -13.79
C GLU A 218 19.25 15.36 -13.83
N GLU A 219 20.46 15.56 -14.34
CA GLU A 219 21.04 16.90 -14.44
C GLU A 219 20.17 17.78 -15.35
N PRO A 220 19.67 18.93 -14.84
CA PRO A 220 18.88 19.85 -15.66
C PRO A 220 19.74 20.56 -16.69
N ALA A 221 19.12 21.03 -17.77
CA ALA A 221 19.78 21.83 -18.76
C ALA A 221 20.38 23.10 -18.11
N TYR A 222 21.64 23.38 -18.38
CA TYR A 222 22.36 24.56 -17.91
C TYR A 222 22.66 25.51 -19.06
N ASN A 223 22.32 26.79 -18.87
CA ASN A 223 22.68 27.85 -19.77
C ASN A 223 23.88 28.62 -19.20
N ASP A 224 25.03 28.52 -19.88
CA ASP A 224 26.30 29.09 -19.41
C ASP A 224 26.35 30.60 -19.52
N GLU A 225 25.64 31.20 -20.47
CA GLU A 225 25.57 32.66 -20.65
C GLU A 225 24.76 33.33 -19.53
N THR A 226 23.61 32.76 -19.19
CA THR A 226 22.73 33.27 -18.12
C THR A 226 22.99 32.66 -16.77
N LYS A 227 23.87 31.65 -16.70
CA LYS A 227 24.17 30.84 -15.51
C LYS A 227 22.91 30.25 -14.86
N THR A 228 22.00 29.74 -15.68
CA THR A 228 20.69 29.27 -15.25
C THR A 228 20.52 27.77 -15.45
N TYR A 229 20.11 27.06 -14.43
CA TYR A 229 19.57 25.70 -14.51
C TYR A 229 18.07 25.73 -14.74
N SER A 230 17.59 24.97 -15.74
CA SER A 230 16.17 24.86 -16.10
C SER A 230 15.59 23.57 -15.55
N ILE A 231 14.78 23.67 -14.48
CA ILE A 231 14.13 22.55 -13.81
C ILE A 231 12.79 22.27 -14.47
N LYS A 232 12.61 21.09 -15.05
CA LYS A 232 11.42 20.68 -15.82
C LYS A 232 10.85 19.34 -15.40
N THR A 233 11.59 18.53 -14.67
CA THR A 233 11.19 17.17 -14.26
C THR A 233 11.44 16.93 -12.79
N ALA A 234 10.75 15.94 -12.21
CA ALA A 234 11.03 15.48 -10.85
C ALA A 234 12.50 15.03 -10.70
N GLY A 235 13.09 14.39 -11.74
CA GLY A 235 14.51 14.03 -11.78
C GLY A 235 15.44 15.22 -11.61
N ASN A 236 15.10 16.38 -12.24
CA ASN A 236 15.89 17.61 -12.08
C ASN A 236 15.82 18.17 -10.64
N VAL A 237 14.64 18.10 -10.00
CA VAL A 237 14.50 18.52 -8.58
C VAL A 237 15.34 17.63 -7.67
N LEU A 238 15.31 16.33 -7.89
CA LEU A 238 16.09 15.37 -7.11
C LEU A 238 17.60 15.57 -7.32
N TRP A 239 18.03 15.83 -8.56
CA TRP A 239 19.41 16.15 -8.86
C TRP A 239 19.86 17.42 -8.10
N LEU A 240 19.02 18.44 -8.07
CA LEU A 240 19.30 19.68 -7.31
C LEU A 240 19.39 19.42 -5.80
N ALA A 241 18.54 18.55 -5.26
CA ALA A 241 18.48 18.25 -3.83
C ALA A 241 19.73 17.53 -3.29
N ILE A 242 20.51 16.86 -4.15
CA ILE A 242 21.74 16.17 -3.77
C ILE A 242 23.01 17.01 -3.95
N GLN A 243 22.86 18.23 -4.46
CA GLN A 243 24.02 19.14 -4.61
C GLN A 243 24.51 19.66 -3.26
N GLU A 244 25.80 20.04 -3.23
CA GLU A 244 26.39 20.67 -2.03
C GLU A 244 25.75 22.04 -1.75
N LYS A 245 25.81 22.48 -0.49
CA LYS A 245 25.17 23.70 0.00
C LYS A 245 25.44 24.94 -0.84
N ASP A 246 26.63 25.06 -1.38
CA ASP A 246 27.08 26.25 -2.13
C ASP A 246 26.98 26.07 -3.65
N PHE A 247 26.40 24.97 -4.12
CA PHE A 247 26.27 24.65 -5.55
C PHE A 247 25.60 25.76 -6.34
N ALA A 248 24.54 26.37 -5.80
CA ALA A 248 23.76 27.42 -6.43
C ALA A 248 24.41 28.81 -6.35
N ALA A 249 25.58 28.98 -5.68
CA ALA A 249 26.20 30.28 -5.52
C ALA A 249 26.52 30.91 -6.89
N GLY A 250 25.94 32.08 -7.15
CA GLY A 250 26.11 32.81 -8.43
C GLY A 250 25.39 32.19 -9.64
N LYS A 251 24.45 31.26 -9.39
CA LYS A 251 23.62 30.62 -10.42
C LYS A 251 22.15 30.89 -10.16
N THR A 252 21.37 30.86 -11.22
CA THR A 252 19.90 30.94 -11.17
C THR A 252 19.31 29.55 -11.31
N ILE A 253 18.31 29.22 -10.51
CA ILE A 253 17.48 28.02 -10.66
C ILE A 253 16.11 28.46 -11.14
N SER A 254 15.74 28.07 -12.34
CA SER A 254 14.42 28.38 -12.96
C SER A 254 13.57 27.12 -12.99
N PHE A 255 12.33 27.22 -12.51
CA PHE A 255 11.32 26.17 -12.66
C PHE A 255 10.47 26.51 -13.88
N ASP A 256 10.71 25.77 -14.97
CA ASP A 256 10.15 26.04 -16.30
C ASP A 256 8.99 25.11 -16.68
N ALA A 257 8.48 24.34 -15.72
CA ALA A 257 7.31 23.49 -15.86
C ALA A 257 6.62 23.27 -14.51
N ASP A 258 5.35 22.92 -14.54
CA ASP A 258 4.66 22.34 -13.39
C ASP A 258 5.22 20.94 -13.16
N ILE A 259 5.78 20.69 -11.98
CA ILE A 259 6.47 19.44 -11.67
C ILE A 259 5.64 18.65 -10.68
N ASP A 260 5.13 17.52 -11.13
CA ASP A 260 4.52 16.51 -10.27
C ASP A 260 5.66 15.70 -9.62
N MET A 261 5.68 15.71 -8.29
CA MET A 261 6.65 15.00 -7.48
C MET A 261 6.11 13.66 -6.96
N MET A 262 4.87 13.30 -7.37
CA MET A 262 4.21 12.04 -7.00
C MET A 262 4.45 10.94 -8.01
#